data_ee96ba1ef78edb3bd6e930bcda98cb16
#
_entry.id   ee96ba1ef78edb3bd6e930bcda98cb16
#
_cell.length_a   1.000
_cell.length_b   1.000
_cell.length_c   1.000
_cell.angle_alpha   90.00
_cell.angle_beta   90.00
_cell.angle_gamma   90.00
#
_symmetry.space_group_name_H-M   'P 1'
#
loop_
_entity.id
_entity.type
_entity.pdbx_description
1 polymer ?
#
loop_
_entity_poly.entity_id
_entity_poly.type
_entity_poly.pdbx_seq_one_letter_code
_entity_poly.pdbx_strand_id
1 'polypeptide(L)'
;MDLPDFETFSRQARAEGFDEIIERSWAPDTVLETHTHPFSVKALVTQGQMWLTAHGQTQALQRGSWFTLERDVPHDERYGPEGATYWVARRNKV
;
A
#
# COMPACT_ATOMS: atom_id res chain seq x y z
N MET A 1 -16.29 -10.21 2.72
CA MET A 1 -16.03 -9.25 3.79
C MET A 1 -16.07 -7.83 3.24
N ASP A 2 -16.82 -6.98 3.89
CA ASP A 2 -16.90 -5.59 3.47
C ASP A 2 -15.68 -4.82 3.93
N LEU A 3 -15.15 -4.00 3.03
CA LEU A 3 -14.05 -3.10 3.36
C LEU A 3 -14.62 -1.83 4.00
N PRO A 4 -13.85 -1.15 4.85
CA PRO A 4 -14.26 0.18 5.29
C PRO A 4 -14.34 1.11 4.09
N ASP A 5 -15.09 2.19 4.19
CA ASP A 5 -15.06 3.19 3.15
C ASP A 5 -13.81 4.08 3.31
N PHE A 6 -13.53 4.90 2.30
CA PHE A 6 -12.32 5.72 2.29
C PHE A 6 -12.30 6.71 3.46
N GLU A 7 -13.45 7.28 3.80
CA GLU A 7 -13.54 8.21 4.92
C GLU A 7 -13.17 7.55 6.24
N THR A 8 -13.68 6.34 6.48
CA THR A 8 -13.37 5.57 7.68
C THR A 8 -11.89 5.21 7.73
N PHE A 9 -11.35 4.72 6.60
CA PHE A 9 -9.92 4.43 6.49
C PHE A 9 -9.08 5.66 6.83
N SER A 10 -9.44 6.81 6.24
CA SER A 10 -8.70 8.06 6.45
C SER A 10 -8.73 8.52 7.90
N ARG A 11 -9.90 8.47 8.52
CA ARG A 11 -10.06 8.88 9.91
C ARG A 11 -9.25 8.01 10.86
N GLN A 12 -9.31 6.69 10.66
CA GLN A 12 -8.55 5.77 11.48
C GLN A 12 -7.04 5.96 11.30
N ALA A 13 -6.60 6.13 10.06
CA ALA A 13 -5.19 6.34 9.78
C ALA A 13 -4.67 7.63 10.41
N ARG A 14 -5.46 8.71 10.34
CA ARG A 14 -5.06 9.98 10.96
C ARG A 14 -4.99 9.85 12.48
N ALA A 15 -5.91 9.12 13.08
CA ALA A 15 -5.87 8.84 14.52
C ALA A 15 -4.62 8.06 14.92
N GLU A 16 -4.07 7.27 14.00
CA GLU A 16 -2.83 6.51 14.22
C GLU A 16 -1.58 7.33 13.91
N GLY A 17 -1.72 8.58 13.51
CA GLY A 17 -0.59 9.47 13.28
C GLY A 17 -0.11 9.58 11.84
N PHE A 18 -0.85 9.01 10.88
CA PHE A 18 -0.53 9.19 9.48
C PHE A 18 -1.03 10.56 9.03
N ASP A 19 -0.18 11.28 8.28
CA ASP A 19 -0.46 12.66 7.92
C ASP A 19 -0.85 12.87 6.46
N GLU A 20 -0.81 11.81 5.65
CA GLU A 20 -1.19 11.88 4.25
C GLU A 20 -1.95 10.62 3.87
N ILE A 21 -3.12 10.79 3.25
CA ILE A 21 -3.97 9.66 2.84
C ILE A 21 -4.32 9.85 1.37
N ILE A 22 -4.00 8.87 0.53
CA ILE A 22 -4.28 8.96 -0.91
C ILE A 22 -4.75 7.61 -1.45
N GLU A 23 -5.41 7.67 -2.62
CA GLU A 23 -5.72 6.47 -3.40
C GLU A 23 -4.73 6.38 -4.55
N ARG A 24 -4.17 5.20 -4.76
CA ARG A 24 -3.23 4.94 -5.86
C ARG A 24 -3.73 3.79 -6.71
N SER A 25 -3.64 3.94 -8.02
CA SER A 25 -3.95 2.88 -8.98
C SER A 25 -2.77 2.66 -9.91
N TRP A 26 -2.48 1.41 -10.17
CA TRP A 26 -1.39 1.01 -11.05
C TRP A 26 -1.92 0.18 -12.20
N ALA A 27 -1.37 0.42 -13.39
CA ALA A 27 -1.78 -0.27 -14.60
C ALA A 27 -1.45 -1.77 -14.55
N PRO A 28 -2.15 -2.59 -15.35
CA PRO A 28 -1.83 -4.01 -15.45
C PRO A 28 -0.36 -4.25 -15.77
N ASP A 29 0.20 -5.27 -15.13
CA ASP A 29 1.56 -5.77 -15.37
C ASP A 29 2.66 -4.75 -15.09
N THR A 30 2.38 -3.71 -14.32
CA THR A 30 3.40 -2.74 -13.89
C THR A 30 4.42 -3.41 -12.98
N VAL A 31 5.67 -3.07 -13.15
CA VAL A 31 6.77 -3.52 -12.29
C VAL A 31 7.49 -2.29 -11.75
N LEU A 32 7.58 -2.19 -10.42
CA LEU A 32 8.36 -1.16 -9.76
C LEU A 32 9.59 -1.84 -9.14
N GLU A 33 10.75 -1.49 -9.66
CA GLU A 33 12.00 -2.05 -9.16
C GLU A 33 12.27 -1.59 -7.73
N THR A 34 13.20 -2.25 -7.07
CA THR A 34 13.52 -1.97 -5.67
C THR A 34 13.79 -0.49 -5.44
N HIS A 35 13.10 0.07 -4.47
CA HIS A 35 13.21 1.48 -4.10
C HIS A 35 12.87 1.65 -2.61
N THR A 36 13.09 2.85 -2.11
CA THR A 36 12.77 3.20 -0.72
C THR A 36 11.91 4.47 -0.70
N HIS A 37 11.27 4.71 0.44
CA HIS A 37 10.53 5.95 0.68
C HIS A 37 10.97 6.56 2.02
N PRO A 38 11.02 7.89 2.11
CA PRO A 38 11.35 8.56 3.38
C PRO A 38 10.13 8.70 4.29
N PHE A 39 9.20 7.74 4.24
CA PHE A 39 8.00 7.74 5.07
C PHE A 39 7.56 6.31 5.32
N SER A 40 6.81 6.12 6.41
CA SER A 40 6.17 4.83 6.72
C SER A 40 4.82 4.76 6.02
N VAL A 41 4.38 3.55 5.71
CA VAL A 41 3.17 3.30 4.91
C VAL A 41 2.30 2.25 5.61
N LYS A 42 0.99 2.49 5.56
CA LYS A 42 -0.03 1.49 5.87
C LYS A 42 -1.06 1.55 4.76
N ALA A 43 -1.36 0.42 4.14
CA ALA A 43 -2.21 0.40 2.96
C ALA A 43 -3.22 -0.74 2.98
N LEU A 44 -4.36 -0.50 2.31
CA LEU A 44 -5.42 -1.48 2.11
C LEU A 44 -5.67 -1.61 0.61
N VAL A 45 -5.49 -2.82 0.08
CA VAL A 45 -5.79 -3.08 -1.33
C VAL A 45 -7.30 -3.18 -1.51
N THR A 46 -7.84 -2.39 -2.43
CA THR A 46 -9.28 -2.33 -2.67
C THR A 46 -9.72 -3.00 -3.96
N GLN A 47 -8.80 -3.16 -4.93
CA GLN A 47 -9.08 -3.83 -6.21
C GLN A 47 -7.80 -4.46 -6.74
N GLY A 48 -7.97 -5.54 -7.50
CA GLY A 48 -6.88 -6.16 -8.22
C GLY A 48 -5.96 -7.00 -7.38
N GLN A 49 -4.75 -7.19 -7.87
CA GLN A 49 -3.76 -8.04 -7.21
C GLN A 49 -2.36 -7.47 -7.43
N MET A 50 -1.54 -7.58 -6.40
CA MET A 50 -0.15 -7.16 -6.46
C MET A 50 0.72 -8.07 -5.60
N TRP A 51 2.02 -8.03 -5.85
CA TRP A 51 3.03 -8.72 -5.04
C TRP A 51 4.01 -7.68 -4.52
N LEU A 52 4.24 -7.71 -3.22
CA LEU A 52 5.17 -6.80 -2.54
C LEU A 52 6.31 -7.64 -1.97
N THR A 53 7.53 -7.29 -2.34
CA THR A 53 8.72 -7.98 -1.83
C THR A 53 9.52 -7.03 -0.94
N ALA A 54 9.76 -7.44 0.30
CA ALA A 54 10.57 -6.72 1.27
C ALA A 54 11.19 -7.73 2.23
N HIS A 55 12.38 -7.45 2.73
CA HIS A 55 13.07 -8.33 3.69
C HIS A 55 13.21 -9.76 3.17
N GLY A 56 13.39 -9.93 1.86
CA GLY A 56 13.52 -11.25 1.26
C GLY A 56 12.24 -12.06 1.18
N GLN A 57 11.10 -11.46 1.47
CA GLN A 57 9.81 -12.15 1.44
C GLN A 57 8.85 -11.45 0.48
N THR A 58 8.11 -12.24 -0.29
CA THR A 58 7.10 -11.75 -1.20
C THR A 58 5.72 -12.06 -0.66
N GLN A 59 4.87 -11.02 -0.58
CA GLN A 59 3.47 -11.15 -0.17
C GLN A 59 2.58 -10.99 -1.38
N ALA A 60 1.64 -11.93 -1.56
CA ALA A 60 0.58 -11.78 -2.56
C ALA A 60 -0.57 -11.03 -1.90
N LEU A 61 -0.94 -9.90 -2.47
CA LEU A 61 -1.94 -8.99 -1.91
C LEU A 61 -3.08 -8.81 -2.90
N GLN A 62 -4.30 -8.86 -2.39
CA GLN A 62 -5.51 -8.73 -3.19
C GLN A 62 -6.54 -7.91 -2.42
N ARG A 63 -7.71 -7.71 -3.00
CA ARG A 63 -8.77 -6.94 -2.34
C ARG A 63 -8.95 -7.42 -0.90
N GLY A 64 -8.88 -6.50 0.04
CA GLY A 64 -8.99 -6.78 1.47
C GLY A 64 -7.67 -7.03 2.16
N SER A 65 -6.57 -7.13 1.43
CA SER A 65 -5.25 -7.33 2.03
C SER A 65 -4.68 -6.01 2.53
N TRP A 66 -4.01 -6.07 3.69
CA TRP A 66 -3.31 -4.92 4.27
C TRP A 66 -1.81 -5.13 4.15
N PHE A 67 -1.06 -4.04 3.98
CA PHE A 67 0.39 -4.12 4.12
C PHE A 67 0.94 -2.87 4.79
N THR A 68 2.10 -3.01 5.39
CA THR A 68 2.82 -1.92 6.02
C THR A 68 4.27 -1.95 5.57
N LEU A 69 4.88 -0.77 5.50
CA LEU A 69 6.30 -0.61 5.22
C LEU A 69 6.83 0.46 6.14
N GLU A 70 7.94 0.12 6.83
CA GLU A 70 8.64 1.12 7.62
C GLU A 70 9.41 2.06 6.71
N ARG A 71 9.76 3.23 7.24
CA ARG A 71 10.58 4.23 6.55
C ARG A 71 11.88 3.58 6.05
N ASP A 72 12.24 3.92 4.82
CA ASP A 72 13.51 3.53 4.19
C ASP A 72 13.73 2.02 3.99
N VAL A 73 12.69 1.20 4.11
CA VAL A 73 12.81 -0.24 3.82
C VAL A 73 12.82 -0.46 2.31
N PRO A 74 13.87 -1.10 1.78
CA PRO A 74 13.90 -1.44 0.36
C PRO A 74 12.80 -2.44 0.02
N HIS A 75 12.08 -2.17 -1.06
CA HIS A 75 11.00 -3.05 -1.50
C HIS A 75 10.78 -2.91 -3.00
N ASP A 76 10.20 -3.96 -3.59
CA ASP A 76 9.75 -3.90 -4.98
C ASP A 76 8.29 -4.34 -5.06
N GLU A 77 7.64 -3.99 -6.15
CA GLU A 77 6.23 -4.25 -6.35
C GLU A 77 5.99 -4.72 -7.78
N ARG A 78 5.07 -5.66 -7.90
CA ARG A 78 4.63 -6.13 -9.21
C ARG A 78 3.11 -6.20 -9.19
N TYR A 79 2.48 -5.78 -10.28
CA TYR A 79 1.03 -5.69 -10.38
C TYR A 79 0.50 -6.74 -11.33
N GLY A 80 -0.67 -7.30 -11.01
CA GLY A 80 -1.26 -8.39 -11.77
C GLY A 80 -1.88 -7.95 -13.09
N PRO A 81 -2.53 -8.87 -13.80
CA PRO A 81 -3.06 -8.61 -15.15
C PRO A 81 -4.21 -7.60 -15.16
N GLU A 82 -4.78 -7.27 -14.02
CA GLU A 82 -5.83 -6.26 -13.90
C GLU A 82 -5.33 -5.00 -13.21
N GLY A 83 -4.03 -4.94 -12.88
CA GLY A 83 -3.49 -3.88 -12.06
C GLY A 83 -3.95 -4.01 -10.62
N ALA A 84 -3.84 -2.93 -9.87
CA ALA A 84 -4.35 -2.87 -8.49
C ALA A 84 -4.60 -1.43 -8.08
N THR A 85 -5.56 -1.27 -7.17
CA THR A 85 -5.85 0.00 -6.51
C THR A 85 -5.75 -0.22 -5.02
N TYR A 86 -5.14 0.72 -4.32
CA TYR A 86 -5.09 0.68 -2.87
C TYR A 86 -5.20 2.08 -2.28
N TRP A 87 -5.65 2.13 -1.04
CA TRP A 87 -5.62 3.33 -0.22
C TRP A 87 -4.35 3.26 0.61
N VAL A 88 -3.58 4.34 0.62
CA VAL A 88 -2.32 4.36 1.34
C VAL A 88 -2.25 5.55 2.27
N ALA A 89 -1.92 5.25 3.52
CA ALA A 89 -1.63 6.25 4.54
C ALA A 89 -0.12 6.35 4.69
N ARG A 90 0.39 7.57 4.72
CA ARG A 90 1.81 7.86 4.84
C ARG A 90 2.07 8.66 6.09
N ARG A 91 3.14 8.31 6.80
CA ARG A 91 3.66 9.13 7.89
C ARG A 91 4.96 9.75 7.41
N ASN A 92 4.86 11.03 7.01
CA ASN A 92 6.01 11.77 6.50
C ASN A 92 6.81 12.41 7.63
N LYS A 93 6.16 12.69 8.75
CA LYS A 93 6.82 13.30 9.91
C LYS A 93 7.65 12.26 10.64
N VAL A 94 8.78 12.70 11.14
CA VAL A 94 9.71 11.85 11.90
C VAL A 94 9.28 11.80 13.36
#